data_6c016b980a0be350b31869a75ed379e2
#
_entry.id   6c016b980a0be350b31869a75ed379e2
#
_cell.length_a   1.000
_cell.length_b   1.000
_cell.length_c   1.000
_cell.angle_alpha   90.00
_cell.angle_beta   90.00
_cell.angle_gamma   90.00
#
_symmetry.space_group_name_H-M   'P 1'
#
loop_
_entity.id
_entity.type
_entity.pdbx_description
1 polymer ?
#
loop_
_entity_poly.entity_id
_entity_poly.type
_entity_poly.pdbx_seq_one_letter_code
_entity_poly.pdbx_strand_id
1 'polypeptide(L)'
;MDHSSITGRQLAAARTLAEMSQAEVAKAANLSVPTLKRMEGASGAVPGMTNNIAAVVRALEAAGIAFIDGDYSGTGGPGVRLRDRQG
;
A
#
# COMPACT_ATOMS: atom_id res chain seq x y z
N MET A 1 11.19 2.80 5.10
CA MET A 1 10.88 1.51 4.48
C MET A 1 11.19 1.54 3.00
N ASP A 2 11.80 0.48 2.50
CA ASP A 2 12.12 0.36 1.08
C ASP A 2 10.88 -0.07 0.31
N HIS A 3 10.43 0.76 -0.63
CA HIS A 3 9.22 0.46 -1.40
C HIS A 3 9.37 -0.79 -2.29
N SER A 4 10.58 -1.20 -2.58
CA SER A 4 10.79 -2.38 -3.42
C SER A 4 10.37 -3.67 -2.74
N SER A 5 10.22 -3.67 -1.43
CA SER A 5 9.78 -4.86 -0.68
C SER A 5 8.29 -4.84 -0.33
N ILE A 6 7.55 -3.82 -0.74
CA ILE A 6 6.11 -3.79 -0.50
C ILE A 6 5.41 -4.80 -1.41
N THR A 7 4.50 -5.56 -0.83
CA THR A 7 3.75 -6.58 -1.57
C THR A 7 2.40 -6.05 -2.04
N GLY A 8 1.85 -6.69 -3.06
CA GLY A 8 0.50 -6.36 -3.51
C GLY A 8 -0.53 -6.57 -2.42
N ARG A 9 -0.33 -7.59 -1.57
CA ARG A 9 -1.24 -7.84 -0.46
C ARG A 9 -1.22 -6.71 0.57
N GLN A 10 -0.05 -6.12 0.81
CA GLN A 10 0.03 -4.96 1.68
C GLN A 10 -0.78 -3.80 1.12
N LEU A 11 -0.71 -3.56 -0.20
CA LEU A 11 -1.47 -2.48 -0.82
C LEU A 11 -2.97 -2.73 -0.69
N ALA A 12 -3.42 -3.94 -0.96
CA ALA A 12 -4.84 -4.28 -0.86
C ALA A 12 -5.33 -4.18 0.59
N ALA A 13 -4.55 -4.67 1.54
CA ALA A 13 -4.89 -4.59 2.95
C ALA A 13 -4.94 -3.14 3.44
N ALA A 14 -3.98 -2.33 3.00
CA ALA A 14 -3.92 -0.92 3.36
C ALA A 14 -5.16 -0.17 2.87
N ARG A 15 -5.54 -0.43 1.61
CA ARG A 15 -6.72 0.19 1.03
C ARG A 15 -7.99 -0.21 1.79
N THR A 16 -8.13 -1.49 2.09
CA THR A 16 -9.27 -2.00 2.83
C THR A 16 -9.34 -1.39 4.23
N LEU A 17 -8.20 -1.33 4.89
CA LEU A 17 -8.11 -0.77 6.24
C LEU A 17 -8.43 0.72 6.25
N ALA A 18 -8.05 1.43 5.18
CA ALA A 18 -8.37 2.84 5.02
C ALA A 18 -9.81 3.08 4.56
N GLU A 19 -10.55 2.02 4.28
CA GLU A 19 -11.93 2.09 3.80
C GLU A 19 -12.05 2.86 2.49
N MET A 20 -11.10 2.65 1.60
CA MET A 20 -11.08 3.29 0.30
C MET A 20 -11.34 2.27 -0.81
N SER A 21 -12.02 2.70 -1.84
CA SER A 21 -12.20 1.87 -3.03
C SER A 21 -10.93 1.92 -3.89
N GLN A 22 -10.81 0.96 -4.81
CA GLN A 22 -9.70 0.99 -5.77
C GLN A 22 -9.74 2.27 -6.60
N ALA A 23 -10.94 2.74 -6.97
CA ALA A 23 -11.06 3.97 -7.73
C ALA A 23 -10.55 5.17 -6.94
N GLU A 24 -10.84 5.22 -5.65
CA GLU A 24 -10.38 6.33 -4.80
C GLU A 24 -8.85 6.34 -4.67
N VAL A 25 -8.25 5.18 -4.44
CA VAL A 25 -6.80 5.10 -4.32
C VAL A 25 -6.11 5.40 -5.65
N ALA A 26 -6.64 4.85 -6.74
CA ALA A 26 -6.09 5.09 -8.06
C ALA A 26 -6.12 6.59 -8.40
N LYS A 27 -7.23 7.25 -8.10
CA LYS A 27 -7.35 8.69 -8.32
C LYS A 27 -6.34 9.47 -7.48
N ALA A 28 -6.21 9.12 -6.21
CA ALA A 28 -5.27 9.80 -5.32
C ALA A 28 -3.81 9.61 -5.75
N ALA A 29 -3.50 8.46 -6.35
CA ALA A 29 -2.15 8.15 -6.82
C ALA A 29 -1.95 8.55 -8.29
N ASN A 30 -2.98 9.08 -8.94
CA ASN A 30 -2.94 9.47 -10.35
C ASN A 30 -2.64 8.27 -11.26
N LEU A 31 -3.29 7.16 -11.00
CA LEU A 31 -3.15 5.92 -11.77
C LEU A 31 -4.51 5.45 -12.27
N SER A 32 -4.50 4.55 -13.25
CA SER A 32 -5.74 3.91 -13.67
C SER A 32 -6.10 2.78 -12.70
N VAL A 33 -7.39 2.47 -12.61
CA VAL A 33 -7.86 1.36 -11.79
C VAL A 33 -7.26 0.03 -12.25
N PRO A 34 -7.20 -0.29 -13.55
CA PRO A 34 -6.55 -1.54 -13.98
C PRO A 34 -5.10 -1.66 -13.52
N THR A 35 -4.35 -0.54 -13.53
CA THR A 35 -2.97 -0.55 -13.04
C THR A 35 -2.92 -0.89 -11.56
N LEU A 36 -3.78 -0.26 -10.75
CA LEU A 36 -3.82 -0.54 -9.32
C LEU A 36 -4.24 -1.98 -9.05
N LYS A 37 -5.22 -2.50 -9.79
CA LYS A 37 -5.64 -3.89 -9.64
C LYS A 37 -4.50 -4.86 -9.88
N ARG A 38 -3.69 -4.61 -10.91
CA ARG A 38 -2.54 -5.45 -11.21
C ARG A 38 -1.52 -5.41 -10.09
N MET A 39 -1.29 -4.22 -9.53
CA MET A 39 -0.36 -4.06 -8.43
C MET A 39 -0.84 -4.81 -7.19
N GLU A 40 -2.12 -4.68 -6.85
CA GLU A 40 -2.68 -5.36 -5.68
C GLU A 40 -2.74 -6.88 -5.85
N GLY A 41 -2.83 -7.35 -7.08
CA GLY A 41 -2.91 -8.78 -7.36
C GLY A 41 -1.59 -9.53 -7.24
N ALA A 42 -0.49 -8.83 -7.07
CA ALA A 42 0.81 -9.47 -6.95
C ALA A 42 0.94 -10.16 -5.59
N SER A 43 1.33 -11.44 -5.60
CA SER A 43 1.50 -12.18 -4.35
C SER A 43 2.80 -11.85 -3.63
N GLY A 44 3.77 -11.31 -4.35
CA GLY A 44 5.05 -10.87 -3.79
C GLY A 44 5.24 -9.40 -4.02
N ALA A 45 6.48 -8.98 -4.29
CA ALA A 45 6.79 -7.59 -4.55
C ALA A 45 5.92 -7.04 -5.67
N VAL A 46 5.46 -5.81 -5.51
CA VAL A 46 4.58 -5.18 -6.49
C VAL A 46 5.30 -4.97 -7.81
N PRO A 47 4.73 -5.43 -8.93
CA PRO A 47 5.32 -5.13 -10.24
C PRO A 47 5.04 -3.70 -10.64
N GLY A 48 5.87 -3.15 -11.49
CA GLY A 48 5.64 -1.85 -12.08
C GLY A 48 6.73 -0.86 -11.73
N MET A 49 6.50 0.37 -12.10
CA MET A 49 7.49 1.42 -11.95
C MET A 49 7.56 1.90 -10.51
N THR A 50 8.75 2.18 -10.06
CA THR A 50 9.01 2.62 -8.69
C THR A 50 8.18 3.85 -8.31
N ASN A 51 8.03 4.82 -9.22
CA ASN A 51 7.23 6.01 -8.91
C ASN A 51 5.74 5.70 -8.76
N ASN A 52 5.21 4.70 -9.46
CA ASN A 52 3.82 4.30 -9.29
C ASN A 52 3.61 3.68 -7.92
N ILE A 53 4.54 2.83 -7.50
CA ILE A 53 4.49 2.22 -6.18
C ILE A 53 4.57 3.30 -5.10
N ALA A 54 5.50 4.22 -5.24
CA ALA A 54 5.66 5.32 -4.29
C ALA A 54 4.39 6.19 -4.21
N ALA A 55 3.75 6.44 -5.35
CA ALA A 55 2.54 7.25 -5.38
C ALA A 55 1.39 6.59 -4.62
N VAL A 56 1.22 5.27 -4.78
CA VAL A 56 0.19 4.53 -4.06
C VAL A 56 0.49 4.50 -2.57
N VAL A 57 1.75 4.26 -2.21
CA VAL A 57 2.15 4.26 -0.80
C VAL A 57 1.87 5.61 -0.15
N ARG A 58 2.25 6.71 -0.83
CA ARG A 58 2.00 8.04 -0.30
C ARG A 58 0.51 8.33 -0.14
N ALA A 59 -0.31 7.89 -1.10
CA ALA A 59 -1.76 8.09 -1.00
C ALA A 59 -2.33 7.37 0.22
N LEU A 60 -1.87 6.15 0.46
CA LEU A 60 -2.35 5.36 1.60
C LEU A 60 -1.80 5.89 2.91
N GLU A 61 -0.55 6.34 2.94
CA GLU A 61 0.01 6.98 4.13
C GLU A 61 -0.74 8.25 4.48
N ALA A 62 -1.11 9.03 3.46
CA ALA A 62 -1.92 10.23 3.69
C ALA A 62 -3.30 9.89 4.25
N ALA A 63 -3.80 8.69 3.96
CA ALA A 63 -5.07 8.21 4.51
C ALA A 63 -4.92 7.59 5.91
N GLY A 64 -3.73 7.62 6.48
CA GLY A 64 -3.50 7.17 7.85
C GLY A 64 -2.93 5.77 7.98
N ILE A 65 -2.42 5.19 6.91
CA ILE A 65 -1.85 3.84 6.95
C ILE A 65 -0.35 3.90 7.19
N ALA A 66 0.15 3.03 8.05
CA ALA A 66 1.57 2.78 8.23
C ALA A 66 1.90 1.41 7.66
N PHE A 67 2.94 1.34 6.84
CA PHE A 67 3.42 0.07 6.27
C PHE A 67 4.47 -0.52 7.19
N ILE A 68 4.37 -1.82 7.43
CA ILE A 68 5.28 -2.55 8.34
C ILE A 68 6.16 -3.44 7.50
N ASP A 69 7.47 -3.25 7.65
CA ASP A 69 8.48 -4.05 6.95
C ASP A 69 8.49 -5.47 7.49
N GLY A 70 8.65 -6.45 6.60
CA GLY A 70 8.77 -7.84 7.00
C GLY A 70 10.05 -8.15 7.78
N ASP A 71 11.02 -7.25 7.74
CA ASP A 71 12.26 -7.40 8.54
C ASP A 71 12.14 -6.81 9.93
N TYR A 72 10.97 -6.38 10.29
CA TYR A 72 10.70 -5.91 11.64
C TYR A 72 11.13 -6.97 12.66
N SER A 73 11.63 -6.54 13.80
CA SER A 73 12.26 -7.41 14.78
C SER A 73 11.33 -8.42 15.46
N GLY A 74 10.09 -8.49 15.12
CA GLY A 74 9.17 -9.49 15.64
C GLY A 74 9.21 -10.77 14.84
N THR A 75 8.21 -11.59 15.01
CA THR A 75 8.08 -12.86 14.31
C THR A 75 7.14 -12.79 13.13
N GLY A 76 6.65 -11.64 12.78
CA GLY A 76 5.70 -11.50 11.70
C GLY A 76 6.34 -11.13 10.39
N GLY A 77 5.61 -11.31 9.30
CA GLY A 77 5.99 -10.81 7.99
C GLY A 77 5.55 -9.36 7.79
N PRO A 78 5.55 -8.89 6.55
CA PRO A 78 5.14 -7.51 6.26
C PRO A 78 3.65 -7.32 6.54
N GLY A 79 3.27 -6.10 6.88
CA GLY A 79 1.89 -5.79 7.19
C GLY A 79 1.58 -4.31 7.07
N VAL A 80 0.41 -3.93 7.54
CA VAL A 80 -0.04 -2.54 7.57
C VAL A 80 -0.89 -2.31 8.80
N ARG A 81 -1.00 -1.05 9.24
CA ARG A 81 -1.91 -0.69 10.32
C ARG A 81 -2.35 0.75 10.17
N LEU A 82 -3.47 1.09 10.79
CA LEU A 82 -3.87 2.49 10.93
C LEU A 82 -2.99 3.14 11.97
N ARG A 83 -2.51 4.34 11.66
CA ARG A 83 -1.81 5.13 12.66
C ARG A 83 -2.81 5.69 13.66
N ASP A 84 -2.33 6.00 14.85
CA ASP A 84 -3.16 6.67 15.82
C ASP A 84 -3.60 8.02 15.27
N ARG A 85 -4.86 8.30 15.43
CA ARG A 85 -5.40 9.57 14.99
C ARG A 85 -5.45 10.52 16.16
N GLN A 86 -4.96 11.70 15.91
CA GLN A 86 -4.99 12.76 16.91
C GLN A 86 -6.25 13.60 16.72
N GLY A 87 -7.26 13.18 17.34
CA GLY A 87 -8.50 13.92 17.37
C GLY A 87 -9.40 13.74 16.19
#